data_2709e86a0535a57f007f89d7a84737d5
#
_entry.id   2709e86a0535a57f007f89d7a84737d5
#
_cell.length_a   1.000
_cell.length_b   1.000
_cell.length_c   1.000
_cell.angle_alpha   90.00
_cell.angle_beta   90.00
_cell.angle_gamma   90.00
#
_symmetry.space_group_name_H-M   'P 1'
#
loop_
_entity.id
_entity.type
_entity.pdbx_description
1 polymer ?
#
loop_
_entity_poly.entity_id
_entity_poly.type
_entity_poly.pdbx_seq_one_letter_code
_entity_poly.pdbx_strand_id
1 'polypeptide(L)'
;MSSLLQVPWAQQLVGPDHVVGVLAARKEQLSLAHLEAVGVRPGSNYVVGGAQDEWQCPEFENLWYAPVRPDPPRATYDKTEKEFVGLAVEFFHRYPTMRAMVLECTGMQPFARAIQRQIDIPIFSWGTILDYAYSVAVHRDYYGHV
;
A
#
# COMPACT_ATOMS: atom_id res chain seq x y z
N MET A 1 -1.28 -1.18 14.58
CA MET A 1 -2.29 -0.78 13.56
C MET A 1 -1.73 -1.15 12.20
N SER A 2 -2.50 -1.72 11.30
CA SER A 2 -2.06 -2.12 9.95
C SER A 2 -2.84 -1.35 8.88
N SER A 3 -2.18 -0.98 7.78
CA SER A 3 -2.84 -0.39 6.61
C SER A 3 -3.90 -1.32 6.00
N LEU A 4 -3.80 -2.64 6.24
CA LEU A 4 -4.81 -3.62 5.82
C LEU A 4 -6.22 -3.33 6.34
N LEU A 5 -6.37 -2.63 7.47
CA LEU A 5 -7.68 -2.18 7.97
C LEU A 5 -8.45 -1.32 6.95
N GLN A 6 -7.76 -0.74 5.99
CA GLN A 6 -8.37 0.09 4.95
C GLN A 6 -8.85 -0.73 3.74
N VAL A 7 -8.50 -2.02 3.63
CA VAL A 7 -8.93 -2.85 2.50
C VAL A 7 -10.46 -2.93 2.39
N PRO A 8 -11.22 -3.24 3.48
CA PRO A 8 -12.69 -3.24 3.40
C PRO A 8 -13.28 -1.88 3.00
N TRP A 9 -12.67 -0.77 3.42
CA TRP A 9 -13.12 0.57 3.01
C TRP A 9 -12.85 0.82 1.53
N ALA A 10 -11.65 0.46 1.07
CA ALA A 10 -11.32 0.56 -0.35
C ALA A 10 -12.28 -0.26 -1.21
N GLN A 11 -12.63 -1.49 -0.76
CA GLN A 11 -13.60 -2.33 -1.46
C GLN A 11 -14.99 -1.69 -1.55
N GLN A 12 -15.45 -1.05 -0.48
CA GLN A 12 -16.72 -0.32 -0.48
C GLN A 12 -16.66 0.92 -1.39
N LEU A 13 -15.53 1.61 -1.40
CA LEU A 13 -15.33 2.79 -2.23
C LEU A 13 -15.38 2.48 -3.73
N VAL A 14 -14.73 1.39 -4.15
CA VAL A 14 -14.63 1.03 -5.58
C VAL A 14 -15.81 0.20 -6.07
N GLY A 15 -16.57 -0.42 -5.18
CA GLY A 15 -17.70 -1.27 -5.51
C GLY A 15 -17.31 -2.69 -5.95
N PRO A 16 -18.31 -3.57 -6.13
CA PRO A 16 -18.08 -5.00 -6.33
C PRO A 16 -17.47 -5.36 -7.70
N ASP A 17 -17.62 -4.50 -8.70
CA ASP A 17 -17.14 -4.75 -10.07
C ASP A 17 -15.66 -4.41 -10.26
N HIS A 18 -15.01 -3.86 -9.24
CA HIS A 18 -13.64 -3.41 -9.30
C HIS A 18 -12.81 -4.09 -8.20
N VAL A 19 -11.52 -4.26 -8.45
CA VAL A 19 -10.62 -4.88 -7.46
C VAL A 19 -9.78 -3.85 -6.72
N VAL A 20 -9.45 -4.18 -5.48
CA VAL A 20 -8.46 -3.47 -4.66
C VAL A 20 -7.13 -4.21 -4.76
N GLY A 21 -6.08 -3.54 -5.22
CA GLY A 21 -4.72 -4.06 -5.17
C GLY A 21 -4.15 -3.93 -3.76
N VAL A 22 -3.63 -4.99 -3.19
CA VAL A 22 -2.87 -4.98 -1.94
C VAL A 22 -1.41 -5.25 -2.26
N LEU A 23 -0.56 -4.24 -2.14
CA LEU A 23 0.86 -4.37 -2.39
C LEU A 23 1.59 -4.62 -1.07
N ALA A 24 2.02 -5.86 -0.89
CA ALA A 24 2.82 -6.30 0.26
C ALA A 24 4.31 -6.29 -0.06
N ALA A 25 5.16 -6.26 0.94
CA ALA A 25 6.58 -6.45 0.75
C ALA A 25 6.88 -7.87 0.24
N ARG A 26 6.28 -8.86 0.89
CA ARG A 26 6.33 -10.29 0.49
C ARG A 26 4.91 -10.86 0.54
N LYS A 27 4.40 -11.23 -0.62
CA LYS A 27 3.08 -11.83 -0.77
C LYS A 27 2.93 -13.12 0.05
N GLU A 28 3.97 -13.93 0.07
CA GLU A 28 3.97 -15.19 0.80
C GLU A 28 3.81 -15.01 2.33
N GLN A 29 4.18 -13.85 2.85
CA GLN A 29 4.03 -13.51 4.28
C GLN A 29 2.64 -12.94 4.61
N LEU A 30 1.87 -12.53 3.61
CA LEU A 30 0.51 -12.04 3.79
C LEU A 30 -0.49 -13.19 3.62
N SER A 31 -0.78 -13.88 4.71
CA SER A 31 -1.73 -14.98 4.72
C SER A 31 -3.19 -14.49 4.66
N LEU A 32 -4.09 -15.40 4.26
CA LEU A 32 -5.53 -15.16 4.30
C LEU A 32 -6.01 -14.76 5.70
N ALA A 33 -5.44 -15.37 6.74
CA ALA A 33 -5.79 -15.05 8.13
C ALA A 33 -5.51 -13.58 8.50
N HIS A 34 -4.45 -12.96 7.94
CA HIS A 34 -4.20 -11.53 8.14
C HIS A 34 -5.29 -10.65 7.53
N LEU A 35 -5.79 -11.03 6.36
CA LEU A 35 -6.86 -10.31 5.66
C LEU A 35 -8.21 -10.51 6.36
N GLU A 36 -8.53 -11.73 6.76
CA GLU A 36 -9.74 -12.04 7.52
C GLU A 36 -9.78 -11.31 8.87
N ALA A 37 -8.64 -11.21 9.56
CA ALA A 37 -8.52 -10.50 10.84
C ALA A 37 -8.86 -9.01 10.74
N VAL A 38 -8.80 -8.40 9.55
CA VAL A 38 -9.19 -7.02 9.30
C VAL A 38 -10.55 -6.89 8.60
N GLY A 39 -11.30 -8.00 8.48
CA GLY A 39 -12.64 -8.02 7.93
C GLY A 39 -12.72 -8.20 6.40
N VAL A 40 -11.63 -8.54 5.74
CA VAL A 40 -11.64 -8.90 4.31
C VAL A 40 -12.20 -10.30 4.16
N ARG A 41 -13.26 -10.45 3.37
CA ARG A 41 -13.91 -11.75 3.16
C ARG A 41 -13.15 -12.58 2.12
N PRO A 42 -12.97 -13.89 2.35
CA PRO A 42 -12.45 -14.80 1.32
C PRO A 42 -13.23 -14.67 0.02
N GLY A 43 -12.52 -14.62 -1.12
CA GLY A 43 -13.15 -14.50 -2.44
C GLY A 43 -13.75 -13.14 -2.76
N SER A 44 -13.55 -12.11 -1.91
CA SER A 44 -13.97 -10.75 -2.24
C SER A 44 -13.02 -10.10 -3.27
N ASN A 45 -13.35 -8.91 -3.71
CA ASN A 45 -12.70 -8.19 -4.83
C ASN A 45 -11.34 -7.55 -4.46
N TYR A 46 -10.34 -8.37 -4.18
CA TYR A 46 -8.96 -7.93 -3.99
C TYR A 46 -7.94 -8.84 -4.71
N VAL A 47 -6.76 -8.29 -4.96
CA VAL A 47 -5.59 -9.01 -5.47
C VAL A 47 -4.36 -8.62 -4.67
N VAL A 48 -3.44 -9.54 -4.46
CA VAL A 48 -2.20 -9.30 -3.70
C VAL A 48 -0.99 -9.39 -4.62
N GLY A 49 -0.13 -8.38 -4.58
CA GLY A 49 1.20 -8.37 -5.20
C GLY A 49 2.29 -8.35 -4.12
N GLY A 50 3.41 -8.99 -4.38
CA GLY A 50 4.59 -9.03 -3.49
C GLY A 50 5.77 -8.31 -4.12
N ALA A 51 6.18 -7.16 -3.57
CA ALA A 51 7.24 -6.34 -4.13
C ALA A 51 8.56 -7.13 -4.29
N GLN A 52 8.92 -7.97 -3.31
CA GLN A 52 10.15 -8.76 -3.35
C GLN A 52 9.98 -10.07 -4.13
N ASP A 53 8.82 -10.70 -4.00
CA ASP A 53 8.59 -12.03 -4.61
C ASP A 53 8.40 -11.93 -6.12
N GLU A 54 7.81 -10.85 -6.61
CA GLU A 54 7.44 -10.69 -8.02
C GLU A 54 8.36 -9.72 -8.78
N TRP A 55 8.91 -8.68 -8.14
CA TRP A 55 9.69 -7.62 -8.81
C TRP A 55 11.14 -7.48 -8.32
N GLN A 56 11.52 -8.19 -7.25
CA GLN A 56 12.91 -8.22 -6.75
C GLN A 56 13.50 -6.81 -6.55
N CYS A 57 12.82 -5.96 -5.76
CA CYS A 57 13.25 -4.58 -5.52
C CYS A 57 14.56 -4.53 -4.70
N PRO A 58 15.75 -4.45 -5.33
CA PRO A 58 17.03 -4.58 -4.64
C PRO A 58 17.33 -3.43 -3.68
N GLU A 59 16.91 -2.22 -3.99
CA GLU A 59 17.15 -1.08 -3.11
C GLU A 59 16.29 -1.18 -1.85
N PHE A 60 15.04 -1.65 -1.97
CA PHE A 60 14.17 -1.90 -0.83
C PHE A 60 14.65 -3.11 -0.01
N GLU A 61 15.16 -4.17 -0.67
CA GLU A 61 15.79 -5.32 -0.02
C GLU A 61 16.97 -4.87 0.84
N ASN A 62 17.87 -4.06 0.28
CA ASN A 62 19.04 -3.54 1.00
C ASN A 62 18.65 -2.69 2.22
N LEU A 63 17.55 -1.95 2.13
CA LEU A 63 17.10 -1.08 3.22
C LEU A 63 16.42 -1.86 4.35
N TRP A 64 15.60 -2.87 4.03
CA TRP A 64 14.70 -3.48 5.01
C TRP A 64 14.94 -4.97 5.29
N TYR A 65 15.41 -5.72 4.30
CA TYR A 65 15.45 -7.19 4.36
C TYR A 65 16.84 -7.81 4.32
N ALA A 66 17.87 -7.08 3.94
CA ALA A 66 19.21 -7.60 3.93
C ALA A 66 19.58 -8.14 5.33
N PRO A 67 20.12 -9.37 5.44
CA PRO A 67 20.51 -9.96 6.72
C PRO A 67 21.52 -9.10 7.48
N VAL A 68 22.40 -8.42 6.74
CA VAL A 68 23.33 -7.44 7.26
C VAL A 68 23.07 -6.12 6.54
N ARG A 69 22.44 -5.20 7.24
CA ARG A 69 22.22 -3.84 6.69
C ARG A 69 23.55 -3.11 6.61
N PRO A 70 23.87 -2.47 5.48
CA PRO A 70 25.01 -1.59 5.43
C PRO A 70 24.82 -0.40 6.38
N ASP A 71 25.91 0.06 6.99
CA ASP A 71 25.93 1.26 7.84
C ASP A 71 26.84 2.32 7.19
N PRO A 72 26.35 3.42 6.70
CA PRO A 72 24.92 3.76 6.55
C PRO A 72 24.20 2.92 5.48
N PRO A 73 22.88 2.88 5.48
CA PRO A 73 22.11 2.18 4.44
C PRO A 73 22.49 2.70 3.05
N ARG A 74 22.74 1.77 2.11
CA ARG A 74 23.16 2.14 0.74
C ARG A 74 22.02 2.46 -0.20
N ALA A 75 20.80 2.04 0.17
CA ALA A 75 19.60 2.37 -0.60
C ALA A 75 19.41 3.89 -0.65
N THR A 76 19.16 4.43 -1.83
CA THR A 76 18.83 5.83 -2.02
C THR A 76 17.34 6.00 -2.27
N TYR A 77 16.78 7.07 -1.73
CA TYR A 77 15.35 7.37 -1.91
C TYR A 77 14.93 7.36 -3.39
N ASP A 78 15.67 8.05 -4.24
CA ASP A 78 15.34 8.18 -5.67
C ASP A 78 15.32 6.84 -6.41
N LYS A 79 16.22 5.93 -6.06
CA LYS A 79 16.27 4.60 -6.68
C LYS A 79 15.11 3.74 -6.20
N THR A 80 14.86 3.73 -4.89
CA THR A 80 13.75 2.99 -4.30
C THR A 80 12.40 3.51 -4.80
N GLU A 81 12.25 4.85 -4.95
CA GLU A 81 11.05 5.42 -5.53
C GLU A 81 10.80 4.92 -6.95
N LYS A 82 11.85 4.89 -7.81
CA LYS A 82 11.72 4.38 -9.18
C LYS A 82 11.31 2.91 -9.21
N GLU A 83 11.87 2.08 -8.33
CA GLU A 83 11.47 0.67 -8.19
C GLU A 83 9.98 0.56 -7.85
N PHE A 84 9.54 1.26 -6.79
CA PHE A 84 8.15 1.18 -6.35
C PHE A 84 7.16 1.76 -7.34
N VAL A 85 7.48 2.86 -7.99
CA VAL A 85 6.63 3.42 -9.04
C VAL A 85 6.50 2.44 -10.20
N GLY A 86 7.62 1.88 -10.65
CA GLY A 86 7.63 0.92 -11.76
C GLY A 86 6.78 -0.32 -11.47
N LEU A 87 6.99 -0.96 -10.32
CA LEU A 87 6.23 -2.15 -9.94
C LEU A 87 4.74 -1.87 -9.70
N ALA A 88 4.42 -0.71 -9.12
CA ALA A 88 3.02 -0.35 -8.86
C ALA A 88 2.24 -0.08 -10.16
N VAL A 89 2.89 0.55 -11.14
CA VAL A 89 2.34 0.73 -12.49
C VAL A 89 2.12 -0.61 -13.19
N GLU A 90 3.10 -1.52 -13.13
CA GLU A 90 2.97 -2.86 -13.70
C GLU A 90 1.85 -3.65 -13.02
N PHE A 91 1.81 -3.62 -11.68
CA PHE A 91 0.75 -4.28 -10.91
C PHE A 91 -0.64 -3.74 -11.28
N PHE A 92 -0.78 -2.42 -11.42
CA PHE A 92 -2.02 -1.78 -11.85
C PHE A 92 -2.45 -2.25 -13.25
N HIS A 93 -1.53 -2.27 -14.22
CA HIS A 93 -1.84 -2.69 -15.58
C HIS A 93 -2.17 -4.19 -15.69
N ARG A 94 -1.63 -5.01 -14.80
CA ARG A 94 -1.94 -6.46 -14.72
C ARG A 94 -3.40 -6.72 -14.37
N TYR A 95 -4.05 -5.77 -13.69
CA TYR A 95 -5.44 -5.87 -13.26
C TYR A 95 -6.26 -4.66 -13.73
N PRO A 96 -6.80 -4.68 -14.96
CA PRO A 96 -7.49 -3.52 -15.57
C PRO A 96 -8.71 -3.02 -14.80
N THR A 97 -9.28 -3.85 -13.92
CA THR A 97 -10.40 -3.47 -13.05
C THR A 97 -9.97 -2.89 -11.70
N MET A 98 -8.65 -2.74 -11.45
CA MET A 98 -8.17 -2.13 -10.22
C MET A 98 -8.55 -0.65 -10.15
N ARG A 99 -9.14 -0.23 -9.02
CA ARG A 99 -9.56 1.16 -8.79
C ARG A 99 -9.13 1.72 -7.44
N ALA A 100 -8.43 0.94 -6.65
CA ALA A 100 -7.74 1.41 -5.45
C ALA A 100 -6.53 0.51 -5.16
N MET A 101 -5.54 1.05 -4.47
CA MET A 101 -4.38 0.28 -4.01
C MET A 101 -4.11 0.54 -2.53
N VAL A 102 -3.79 -0.51 -1.80
CA VAL A 102 -3.36 -0.46 -0.40
C VAL A 102 -1.90 -0.87 -0.32
N LEU A 103 -1.04 0.02 0.16
CA LEU A 103 0.36 -0.26 0.45
C LEU A 103 0.44 -0.87 1.85
N GLU A 104 0.72 -2.17 1.93
CA GLU A 104 0.69 -2.91 3.19
C GLU A 104 1.90 -2.56 4.07
N CYS A 105 3.09 -2.54 3.48
CA CYS A 105 4.32 -2.28 4.21
C CYS A 105 4.50 -0.79 4.53
N THR A 106 4.85 -0.48 5.79
CA THR A 106 5.12 0.90 6.24
C THR A 106 6.27 1.56 5.48
N GLY A 107 7.25 0.77 5.03
CA GLY A 107 8.38 1.25 4.20
C GLY A 107 7.97 1.76 2.82
N MET A 108 6.77 1.45 2.34
CA MET A 108 6.25 1.93 1.05
C MET A 108 5.58 3.30 1.15
N GLN A 109 5.23 3.75 2.35
CA GLN A 109 4.56 5.03 2.60
C GLN A 109 5.22 6.23 1.90
N PRO A 110 6.54 6.42 1.92
CA PRO A 110 7.17 7.58 1.29
C PRO A 110 6.90 7.70 -0.22
N PHE A 111 6.62 6.58 -0.88
CA PHE A 111 6.45 6.49 -2.34
C PHE A 111 4.98 6.58 -2.78
N ALA A 112 4.03 6.58 -1.86
CA ALA A 112 2.59 6.58 -2.14
C ALA A 112 2.18 7.71 -3.10
N ARG A 113 2.69 8.92 -2.90
CA ARG A 113 2.37 10.07 -3.76
C ARG A 113 2.97 9.94 -5.17
N ALA A 114 4.18 9.42 -5.29
CA ALA A 114 4.82 9.20 -6.58
C ALA A 114 4.06 8.15 -7.41
N ILE A 115 3.65 7.06 -6.76
CA ILE A 115 2.79 6.02 -7.35
C ILE A 115 1.46 6.64 -7.82
N GLN A 116 0.77 7.38 -6.95
CA GLN A 116 -0.53 7.97 -7.26
C GLN A 116 -0.50 8.88 -8.49
N ARG A 117 0.59 9.64 -8.68
CA ARG A 117 0.76 10.51 -9.85
C ARG A 117 0.82 9.75 -11.18
N GLN A 118 1.16 8.46 -11.16
CA GLN A 118 1.29 7.65 -12.38
C GLN A 118 0.03 6.87 -12.71
N ILE A 119 -0.70 6.40 -11.69
CA ILE A 119 -1.87 5.52 -11.91
C ILE A 119 -3.21 6.18 -11.59
N ASP A 120 -3.21 7.36 -10.99
CA ASP A 120 -4.37 8.22 -10.71
C ASP A 120 -5.57 7.50 -10.07
N ILE A 121 -5.29 6.63 -9.10
CA ILE A 121 -6.31 5.97 -8.28
C ILE A 121 -6.04 6.25 -6.79
N PRO A 122 -7.02 6.07 -5.90
CA PRO A 122 -6.82 6.14 -4.45
C PRO A 122 -5.73 5.19 -3.99
N ILE A 123 -4.75 5.73 -3.25
CA ILE A 123 -3.67 4.97 -2.62
C ILE A 123 -3.85 5.05 -1.10
N PHE A 124 -4.11 3.92 -0.49
CA PHE A 124 -4.19 3.77 0.95
C PHE A 124 -2.84 3.27 1.49
N SER A 125 -2.43 3.81 2.61
CA SER A 125 -1.14 3.50 3.20
C SER A 125 -1.20 3.58 4.73
N TRP A 126 -0.10 3.28 5.38
CA TRP A 126 0.01 3.46 6.83
C TRP A 126 -0.18 4.92 7.25
N GLY A 127 0.28 5.88 6.45
CA GLY A 127 0.07 7.30 6.70
C GLY A 127 -1.41 7.69 6.68
N THR A 128 -2.17 7.24 5.68
CA THR A 128 -3.59 7.59 5.58
C THR A 128 -4.44 7.06 6.75
N ILE A 129 -4.11 5.88 7.29
CA ILE A 129 -4.81 5.38 8.47
C ILE A 129 -4.40 6.12 9.75
N LEU A 130 -3.16 6.59 9.85
CA LEU A 130 -2.74 7.45 10.97
C LEU A 130 -3.42 8.81 10.93
N ASP A 131 -3.47 9.44 9.75
CA ASP A 131 -4.15 10.73 9.57
C ASP A 131 -5.63 10.60 9.93
N TYR A 132 -6.29 9.52 9.52
CA TYR A 132 -7.66 9.23 9.91
C TYR A 132 -7.79 9.05 11.42
N ALA A 133 -6.96 8.20 12.04
CA ALA A 133 -6.98 7.97 13.47
C ALA A 133 -6.73 9.27 14.27
N TYR A 134 -5.81 10.11 13.81
CA TYR A 134 -5.57 11.41 14.40
C TYR A 134 -6.79 12.32 14.27
N SER A 135 -7.42 12.38 13.11
CA SER A 135 -8.61 13.22 12.88
C SER A 135 -9.81 12.81 13.74
N VAL A 136 -9.89 11.53 14.10
CA VAL A 136 -10.92 11.02 15.04
C VAL A 136 -10.60 11.40 16.48
N ALA A 137 -9.32 11.34 16.86
CA ALA A 137 -8.87 11.66 18.20
C ALA A 137 -8.86 13.18 18.49
N VAL A 138 -8.54 13.97 17.47
CA VAL A 138 -8.43 15.43 17.54
C VAL A 138 -9.27 16.05 16.45
N HIS A 139 -10.51 16.39 16.74
CA HIS A 139 -11.38 17.06 15.79
C HIS A 139 -10.86 18.46 15.44
N ARG A 140 -11.07 18.85 14.18
CA ARG A 140 -10.76 20.22 13.73
C ARG A 140 -11.83 21.17 14.23
N ASP A 141 -11.42 22.36 14.62
CA ASP A 141 -12.35 23.46 14.83
C ASP A 141 -12.76 24.04 13.47
N TYR A 142 -14.05 24.24 13.28
CA TYR A 142 -14.59 24.87 12.09
C TYR A 142 -15.02 26.31 12.44
N TYR A 143 -14.34 27.29 11.85
CA TYR A 143 -14.65 28.70 12.05
C TYR A 143 -15.26 29.25 10.77
N GLY A 144 -16.56 29.66 10.85
CA GLY A 144 -17.25 30.29 9.73
C GLY A 144 -18.08 29.33 8.88
N HIS A 145 -18.22 29.66 7.60
CA HIS A 145 -19.12 28.94 6.69
C HIS A 145 -18.53 27.56 6.30
N VAL A 146 -19.36 26.53 6.42
CA VAL A 146 -19.10 25.16 5.95
C VAL A 146 -19.71 25.01 4.57
#